data_7d9a1da043841ad88f51d26f65226c67
#
_entry.id   7d9a1da043841ad88f51d26f65226c67
#
_cell.length_a   1.000
_cell.length_b   1.000
_cell.length_c   1.000
_cell.angle_alpha   90.00
_cell.angle_beta   90.00
_cell.angle_gamma   90.00
#
_symmetry.space_group_name_H-M   'P 1'
#
loop_
_entity.id
_entity.type
_entity.pdbx_description
1 polymer ?
#
loop_
_entity_poly.entity_id
_entity_poly.type
_entity_poly.pdbx_seq_one_letter_code
_entity_poly.pdbx_strand_id
1 'polypeptide(L)'
;MTKKQENNIYLLFLCRLEWKEKENDTWRKIKKYRELWGLTQKALGERVGFSIGTEDSRIRKYEKDVMAPKEDIRIKIAEALDIDMSALNDIDIQTEEDVIRILFYLEEKYGLEITKTRDEILLTFDSNNTAIWKLMVYLELWAAKKEEYTRNKGNATGEFEWKVYEKCNGKKELKAGFVKEIEAREYASFLESCNRVAGYNESKFRVEYVPLVSEVQDEYDIWKAQFPKNLERAEIQHA
;
A
#
# COMPACT_ATOMS: atom_id res chain seq x y z
N MET A 1 39.80 -8.22 -4.35
CA MET A 1 39.19 -6.89 -4.10
C MET A 1 40.12 -6.10 -3.17
N THR A 2 40.52 -4.91 -3.53
CA THR A 2 41.48 -4.13 -2.75
C THR A 2 40.74 -3.32 -1.68
N LYS A 3 41.38 -3.13 -0.49
CA LYS A 3 40.85 -2.30 0.64
C LYS A 3 40.30 -0.92 0.21
N LYS A 4 40.64 -0.45 -0.96
CA LYS A 4 40.18 0.81 -1.55
C LYS A 4 38.76 0.69 -2.16
N GLN A 5 38.30 -0.51 -2.52
CA GLN A 5 36.93 -0.77 -3.03
C GLN A 5 35.94 -0.95 -1.90
N GLU A 6 36.35 -1.53 -0.77
CA GLU A 6 35.51 -1.70 0.42
C GLU A 6 35.20 -0.34 1.08
N ASN A 7 36.18 0.57 1.17
CA ASN A 7 35.96 1.92 1.68
C ASN A 7 35.04 2.77 0.78
N ASN A 8 35.00 2.51 -0.53
CA ASN A 8 34.15 3.27 -1.45
C ASN A 8 32.68 2.81 -1.38
N ILE A 9 32.44 1.54 -1.10
CA ILE A 9 31.09 1.00 -0.88
C ILE A 9 30.53 1.50 0.46
N TYR A 10 31.35 1.58 1.51
CA TYR A 10 30.98 2.15 2.81
C TYR A 10 30.66 3.65 2.73
N LEU A 11 31.47 4.42 1.98
CA LEU A 11 31.24 5.86 1.76
C LEU A 11 29.99 6.14 0.90
N LEU A 12 29.71 5.31 -0.11
CA LEU A 12 28.49 5.41 -0.91
C LEU A 12 27.23 4.98 -0.11
N PHE A 13 27.37 4.08 0.85
CA PHE A 13 26.31 3.72 1.77
C PHE A 13 26.03 4.85 2.77
N LEU A 14 27.06 5.50 3.30
CA LEU A 14 26.93 6.64 4.22
C LEU A 14 26.40 7.91 3.55
N CYS A 15 26.75 8.19 2.30
CA CYS A 15 26.21 9.34 1.55
C CYS A 15 24.75 9.20 1.12
N ARG A 16 24.15 7.99 1.23
CA ARG A 16 22.73 7.78 0.88
C ARG A 16 21.79 7.86 2.08
N LEU A 17 22.33 8.00 3.29
CA LEU A 17 21.59 8.15 4.54
C LEU A 17 21.73 9.61 5.05
N GLU A 18 21.37 10.59 4.24
CA GLU A 18 20.86 11.84 4.79
C GLU A 18 19.49 11.53 5.41
N TRP A 19 19.51 10.99 6.60
CA TRP A 19 18.33 10.93 7.46
C TRP A 19 17.94 12.38 7.79
N LYS A 20 16.89 12.83 7.13
CA LYS A 20 16.27 14.11 7.46
C LYS A 20 15.87 14.07 8.93
N GLU A 21 16.16 15.21 9.60
CA GLU A 21 15.73 15.52 10.96
C GLU A 21 14.32 15.02 11.29
N LYS A 22 14.11 14.72 12.56
CA LYS A 22 12.90 14.35 13.26
C LYS A 22 11.65 15.07 12.72
N GLU A 23 11.16 14.64 11.57
CA GLU A 23 9.88 15.11 11.05
C GLU A 23 8.81 14.25 11.72
N ASN A 24 8.00 14.92 12.55
CA ASN A 24 6.74 14.34 13.05
C ASN A 24 5.87 13.96 11.84
N ASP A 25 5.88 12.68 11.44
CA ASP A 25 5.22 12.21 10.24
C ASP A 25 3.68 12.16 10.37
N THR A 26 3.14 12.42 11.54
CA THR A 26 1.68 12.41 11.77
C THR A 26 0.95 13.33 10.79
N TRP A 27 1.49 14.51 10.51
CA TRP A 27 0.89 15.47 9.57
C TRP A 27 0.89 14.96 8.11
N ARG A 28 1.97 14.28 7.70
CA ARG A 28 2.06 13.65 6.37
C ARG A 28 1.07 12.50 6.25
N LYS A 29 0.92 11.71 7.32
CA LYS A 29 -0.02 10.59 7.37
C LYS A 29 -1.46 11.06 7.30
N ILE A 30 -1.85 12.11 8.05
CA ILE A 30 -3.19 12.71 7.98
C ILE A 30 -3.48 13.14 6.54
N LYS A 31 -2.56 13.89 5.92
CA LYS A 31 -2.70 14.36 4.53
C LYS A 31 -2.80 13.18 3.56
N LYS A 32 -1.87 12.20 3.66
CA LYS A 32 -1.83 11.01 2.81
C LYS A 32 -3.17 10.26 2.84
N TYR A 33 -3.65 9.89 4.03
CA TYR A 33 -4.88 9.12 4.14
C TYR A 33 -6.12 9.93 3.74
N ARG A 34 -6.16 11.23 4.02
CA ARG A 34 -7.23 12.10 3.51
C ARG A 34 -7.29 12.10 1.98
N GLU A 35 -6.16 12.20 1.33
CA GLU A 35 -6.06 12.20 -0.14
C GLU A 35 -6.42 10.85 -0.73
N LEU A 36 -6.00 9.74 -0.13
CA LEU A 36 -6.39 8.38 -0.51
C LEU A 36 -7.91 8.17 -0.46
N TRP A 37 -8.59 8.81 0.50
CA TRP A 37 -10.06 8.79 0.60
C TRP A 37 -10.74 9.86 -0.25
N GLY A 38 -10.00 10.62 -1.07
CA GLY A 38 -10.54 11.67 -1.91
C GLY A 38 -11.21 12.81 -1.14
N LEU A 39 -10.87 13.01 0.15
CA LEU A 39 -11.49 14.00 1.00
C LEU A 39 -10.81 15.36 0.89
N THR A 40 -11.61 16.45 0.86
CA THR A 40 -11.09 17.79 1.08
C THR A 40 -10.75 18.00 2.57
N GLN A 41 -9.89 18.99 2.88
CA GLN A 41 -9.59 19.36 4.27
C GLN A 41 -10.86 19.74 5.05
N LYS A 42 -11.80 20.44 4.38
CA LYS A 42 -13.10 20.78 4.95
C LYS A 42 -13.92 19.54 5.25
N ALA A 43 -14.06 18.61 4.30
CA ALA A 43 -14.82 17.38 4.48
C ALA A 43 -14.27 16.51 5.61
N LEU A 44 -12.95 16.42 5.75
CA LEU A 44 -12.34 15.73 6.89
C LEU A 44 -12.66 16.45 8.19
N GLY A 45 -12.54 17.80 8.24
CA GLY A 45 -12.84 18.59 9.43
C GLY A 45 -14.30 18.46 9.88
N GLU A 46 -15.23 18.40 8.93
CA GLU A 46 -16.65 18.14 9.20
C GLU A 46 -16.88 16.76 9.80
N ARG A 47 -16.24 15.71 9.27
CA ARG A 47 -16.31 14.33 9.81
C ARG A 47 -15.70 14.22 11.22
N VAL A 48 -14.65 14.97 11.50
CA VAL A 48 -14.02 15.05 12.84
C VAL A 48 -14.92 15.76 13.85
N GLY A 49 -15.91 16.53 13.35
CA GLY A 49 -16.83 17.29 14.20
C GLY A 49 -16.30 18.65 14.65
N PHE A 50 -15.49 19.31 13.82
CA PHE A 50 -15.07 20.68 14.09
C PHE A 50 -16.21 21.67 13.88
N SER A 51 -16.14 22.82 14.59
CA SER A 51 -17.15 23.86 14.48
C SER A 51 -17.18 24.49 13.10
N ILE A 52 -18.40 24.83 12.63
CA ILE A 52 -18.63 25.47 11.34
C ILE A 52 -17.71 26.70 11.16
N GLY A 53 -16.99 26.72 10.04
CA GLY A 53 -16.03 27.77 9.68
C GLY A 53 -14.61 27.59 10.21
N THR A 54 -14.33 26.49 10.96
CA THR A 54 -12.97 26.18 11.45
C THR A 54 -12.43 24.86 10.92
N GLU A 55 -13.24 24.06 10.22
CA GLU A 55 -12.97 22.71 9.78
C GLU A 55 -11.71 22.62 8.92
N ASP A 56 -11.73 23.37 7.84
CA ASP A 56 -10.65 23.48 6.86
C ASP A 56 -9.35 24.03 7.52
N SER A 57 -9.49 25.12 8.26
CA SER A 57 -8.33 25.80 8.84
C SER A 57 -7.61 24.96 9.89
N ARG A 58 -8.32 24.11 10.65
CA ARG A 58 -7.74 23.21 11.65
C ARG A 58 -7.00 22.06 11.00
N ILE A 59 -7.63 21.37 10.03
CA ILE A 59 -6.96 20.29 9.29
C ILE A 59 -5.72 20.82 8.57
N ARG A 60 -5.82 21.98 7.93
CA ARG A 60 -4.68 22.64 7.26
C ARG A 60 -3.51 22.90 8.21
N LYS A 61 -3.78 23.32 9.45
CA LYS A 61 -2.72 23.54 10.46
C LYS A 61 -2.06 22.23 10.87
N TYR A 62 -2.82 21.15 10.99
CA TYR A 62 -2.28 19.80 11.25
C TYR A 62 -1.42 19.32 10.09
N GLU A 63 -1.92 19.41 8.86
CA GLU A 63 -1.20 18.97 7.65
C GLU A 63 0.02 19.82 7.28
N LYS A 64 0.17 21.00 7.85
CA LYS A 64 1.35 21.88 7.69
C LYS A 64 2.31 21.84 8.88
N ASP A 65 2.10 20.92 9.82
CA ASP A 65 2.88 20.82 11.07
C ASP A 65 2.93 22.12 11.90
N VAL A 66 1.93 23.00 11.70
CA VAL A 66 1.82 24.26 12.49
C VAL A 66 1.31 23.95 13.91
N MET A 67 0.53 22.87 14.05
CA MET A 67 -0.05 22.44 15.30
C MET A 67 -0.23 20.92 15.31
N ALA A 68 0.24 20.26 16.37
CA ALA A 68 -0.02 18.83 16.54
C ALA A 68 -1.46 18.59 17.08
N PRO A 69 -2.22 17.64 16.53
CA PRO A 69 -3.50 17.27 17.11
C PRO A 69 -3.30 16.57 18.45
N LYS A 70 -4.12 16.91 19.45
CA LYS A 70 -4.17 16.18 20.71
C LYS A 70 -4.68 14.76 20.48
N GLU A 71 -4.48 13.87 21.45
CA GLU A 71 -4.83 12.45 21.33
C GLU A 71 -6.31 12.24 21.03
N ASP A 72 -7.21 12.95 21.70
CA ASP A 72 -8.65 12.90 21.45
C ASP A 72 -9.03 13.30 20.01
N ILE A 73 -8.30 14.26 19.45
CA ILE A 73 -8.48 14.68 18.05
C ILE A 73 -7.87 13.67 17.08
N ARG A 74 -6.72 13.05 17.43
CA ARG A 74 -6.12 11.98 16.61
C ARG A 74 -7.04 10.77 16.48
N ILE A 75 -7.69 10.38 17.58
CA ILE A 75 -8.70 9.31 17.58
C ILE A 75 -9.84 9.66 16.61
N LYS A 76 -10.41 10.85 16.71
CA LYS A 76 -11.48 11.32 15.82
C LYS A 76 -11.04 11.39 14.36
N ILE A 77 -9.82 11.81 14.09
CA ILE A 77 -9.27 11.82 12.73
C ILE A 77 -9.14 10.38 12.19
N ALA A 78 -8.62 9.45 13.00
CA ALA A 78 -8.51 8.05 12.60
C ALA A 78 -9.90 7.42 12.33
N GLU A 79 -10.89 7.71 13.16
CA GLU A 79 -12.29 7.29 12.94
C GLU A 79 -12.87 7.89 11.67
N ALA A 80 -12.68 9.19 11.44
CA ALA A 80 -13.18 9.90 10.27
C ALA A 80 -12.56 9.40 8.95
N LEU A 81 -11.33 8.89 9.01
CA LEU A 81 -10.58 8.29 7.91
C LEU A 81 -10.77 6.77 7.82
N ASP A 82 -11.52 6.16 8.73
CA ASP A 82 -11.70 4.71 8.84
C ASP A 82 -10.38 3.91 8.86
N ILE A 83 -9.39 4.43 9.60
CA ILE A 83 -8.09 3.78 9.80
C ILE A 83 -7.88 3.42 11.26
N ASP A 84 -6.92 2.53 11.55
CA ASP A 84 -6.48 2.29 12.91
C ASP A 84 -5.67 3.48 13.43
N MET A 85 -5.84 3.84 14.71
CA MET A 85 -5.12 4.97 15.29
C MET A 85 -3.60 4.77 15.25
N SER A 86 -3.12 3.52 15.35
CA SER A 86 -1.69 3.20 15.24
C SER A 86 -1.10 3.60 13.88
N ALA A 87 -1.92 3.66 12.82
CA ALA A 87 -1.49 4.12 11.50
C ALA A 87 -1.07 5.62 11.50
N LEU A 88 -1.58 6.41 12.45
CA LEU A 88 -1.19 7.82 12.63
C LEU A 88 0.00 7.99 13.58
N ASN A 89 0.37 6.93 14.33
CA ASN A 89 1.50 7.01 15.24
C ASN A 89 2.83 6.90 14.49
N ASP A 90 3.81 7.64 14.96
CA ASP A 90 5.17 7.47 14.50
C ASP A 90 5.84 6.36 15.29
N ILE A 91 6.55 5.50 14.58
CA ILE A 91 7.48 4.57 15.19
C ILE A 91 8.82 5.31 15.17
N ASP A 92 9.31 5.67 16.36
CA ASP A 92 10.57 6.44 16.50
C ASP A 92 11.76 5.49 16.29
N ILE A 93 12.02 5.16 15.02
CA ILE A 93 13.22 4.42 14.60
C ILE A 93 14.09 5.41 13.84
N GLN A 94 15.23 5.78 14.42
CA GLN A 94 16.13 6.77 13.83
C GLN A 94 17.44 6.15 13.35
N THR A 95 17.81 4.99 13.89
CA THR A 95 19.10 4.35 13.62
C THR A 95 18.92 2.85 13.38
N GLU A 96 19.93 2.22 12.78
CA GLU A 96 19.99 0.78 12.63
C GLU A 96 20.02 0.06 13.99
N GLU A 97 20.61 0.69 15.01
CA GLU A 97 20.62 0.19 16.37
C GLU A 97 19.20 0.13 16.96
N ASP A 98 18.33 1.08 16.61
CA ASP A 98 16.93 1.03 17.04
C ASP A 98 16.21 -0.17 16.41
N VAL A 99 16.48 -0.47 15.14
CA VAL A 99 15.95 -1.67 14.46
C VAL A 99 16.45 -2.93 15.17
N ILE A 100 17.75 -3.03 15.47
CA ILE A 100 18.31 -4.19 16.16
C ILE A 100 17.70 -4.36 17.56
N ARG A 101 17.46 -3.29 18.31
CA ARG A 101 16.78 -3.36 19.62
C ARG A 101 15.36 -3.90 19.50
N ILE A 102 14.63 -3.51 18.44
CA ILE A 102 13.31 -4.09 18.17
C ILE A 102 13.44 -5.60 17.90
N LEU A 103 14.40 -6.03 17.10
CA LEU A 103 14.62 -7.45 16.83
C LEU A 103 14.96 -8.21 18.11
N PHE A 104 15.82 -7.69 19.00
CA PHE A 104 16.08 -8.29 20.34
C PHE A 104 14.82 -8.39 21.17
N TYR A 105 13.97 -7.37 21.18
CA TYR A 105 12.68 -7.42 21.86
C TYR A 105 11.77 -8.50 21.29
N LEU A 106 11.75 -8.67 19.95
CA LEU A 106 10.97 -9.72 19.30
C LEU A 106 11.53 -11.12 19.60
N GLU A 107 12.85 -11.27 19.66
CA GLU A 107 13.50 -12.51 20.11
C GLU A 107 13.06 -12.89 21.53
N GLU A 108 13.22 -11.95 22.49
CA GLU A 108 12.89 -12.17 23.89
C GLU A 108 11.38 -12.44 24.12
N LYS A 109 10.52 -11.66 23.47
CA LYS A 109 9.08 -11.68 23.72
C LYS A 109 8.32 -12.70 22.88
N TYR A 110 8.75 -12.89 21.64
CA TYR A 110 8.00 -13.65 20.64
C TYR A 110 8.80 -14.84 20.07
N GLY A 111 10.03 -15.06 20.54
CA GLY A 111 10.85 -16.17 20.07
C GLY A 111 11.26 -16.02 18.60
N LEU A 112 11.61 -14.79 18.18
CA LEU A 112 12.19 -14.55 16.87
C LEU A 112 13.54 -15.27 16.79
N GLU A 113 13.75 -16.08 15.77
CA GLU A 113 15.03 -16.74 15.49
C GLU A 113 15.68 -16.12 14.26
N ILE A 114 17.01 -15.94 14.32
CA ILE A 114 17.82 -15.43 13.23
C ILE A 114 18.75 -16.54 12.75
N THR A 115 18.56 -16.94 11.49
CA THR A 115 19.39 -17.96 10.86
C THR A 115 20.12 -17.35 9.66
N LYS A 116 21.45 -17.52 9.63
CA LYS A 116 22.28 -17.12 8.50
C LYS A 116 22.56 -18.33 7.62
N THR A 117 22.16 -18.25 6.36
CA THR A 117 22.60 -19.15 5.29
C THR A 117 23.77 -18.53 4.53
N ARG A 118 24.22 -19.18 3.43
CA ARG A 118 25.32 -18.63 2.62
C ARG A 118 24.99 -17.26 2.01
N ASP A 119 23.75 -17.10 1.56
CA ASP A 119 23.33 -15.95 0.73
C ASP A 119 22.23 -15.10 1.39
N GLU A 120 21.62 -15.55 2.49
CA GLU A 120 20.46 -14.92 3.10
C GLU A 120 20.53 -14.92 4.63
N ILE A 121 19.87 -13.94 5.25
CA ILE A 121 19.55 -13.90 6.66
C ILE A 121 18.03 -14.11 6.78
N LEU A 122 17.61 -15.14 7.47
CA LEU A 122 16.22 -15.48 7.68
C LEU A 122 15.81 -15.10 9.09
N LEU A 123 14.65 -14.47 9.21
CA LEU A 123 13.97 -14.15 10.46
C LEU A 123 12.75 -15.06 10.53
N THR A 124 12.69 -15.93 11.53
CA THR A 124 11.65 -16.94 11.66
C THR A 124 11.04 -16.92 13.05
N PHE A 125 9.79 -17.35 13.15
CA PHE A 125 9.12 -17.60 14.41
C PHE A 125 8.72 -19.08 14.48
N ASP A 126 8.78 -19.69 15.68
CA ASP A 126 8.27 -21.02 15.87
C ASP A 126 6.74 -21.04 15.75
N SER A 127 6.24 -21.61 14.66
CA SER A 127 4.79 -21.71 14.37
C SER A 127 4.03 -22.57 15.40
N ASN A 128 4.72 -23.39 16.19
CA ASN A 128 4.11 -24.21 17.24
C ASN A 128 3.97 -23.46 18.58
N ASN A 129 4.54 -22.27 18.69
CA ASN A 129 4.45 -21.47 19.89
C ASN A 129 3.05 -20.85 20.02
N THR A 130 2.21 -21.44 20.85
CA THR A 130 0.83 -20.97 21.07
C THR A 130 0.74 -19.56 21.66
N ALA A 131 1.80 -19.06 22.31
CA ALA A 131 1.83 -17.71 22.86
C ALA A 131 1.87 -16.62 21.78
N ILE A 132 2.28 -16.96 20.56
CA ILE A 132 2.38 -16.01 19.45
C ILE A 132 1.35 -16.26 18.32
N TRP A 133 0.38 -17.15 18.54
CA TRP A 133 -0.57 -17.53 17.48
C TRP A 133 -1.25 -16.32 16.83
N LYS A 134 -1.62 -15.30 17.61
CA LYS A 134 -2.23 -14.07 17.09
C LYS A 134 -1.26 -13.30 16.17
N LEU A 135 0.02 -13.22 16.54
CA LEU A 135 1.05 -12.64 15.67
C LEU A 135 1.20 -13.44 14.38
N MET A 136 1.19 -14.78 14.48
CA MET A 136 1.27 -15.65 13.28
C MET A 136 0.11 -15.41 12.34
N VAL A 137 -1.11 -15.35 12.84
CA VAL A 137 -2.30 -15.01 12.04
C VAL A 137 -2.11 -13.65 11.34
N TYR A 138 -1.60 -12.66 12.03
CA TYR A 138 -1.35 -11.34 11.46
C TYR A 138 -0.28 -11.38 10.34
N LEU A 139 0.79 -12.13 10.54
CA LEU A 139 1.85 -12.30 9.55
C LEU A 139 1.34 -13.06 8.32
N GLU A 140 0.54 -14.11 8.48
CA GLU A 140 -0.08 -14.86 7.38
C GLU A 140 -1.01 -13.97 6.55
N LEU A 141 -1.86 -13.17 7.20
CA LEU A 141 -2.75 -12.25 6.52
C LEU A 141 -1.98 -11.16 5.77
N TRP A 142 -0.90 -10.65 6.38
CA TRP A 142 -0.03 -9.69 5.69
C TRP A 142 0.68 -10.34 4.50
N ALA A 143 1.19 -11.56 4.65
CA ALA A 143 1.83 -12.30 3.56
C ALA A 143 0.86 -12.52 2.40
N ALA A 144 -0.37 -12.98 2.66
CA ALA A 144 -1.40 -13.18 1.65
C ALA A 144 -1.76 -11.87 0.92
N LYS A 145 -1.95 -10.77 1.66
CA LYS A 145 -2.22 -9.44 1.06
C LYS A 145 -1.02 -8.92 0.27
N LYS A 146 0.20 -9.22 0.70
CA LYS A 146 1.42 -8.87 -0.02
C LYS A 146 1.56 -9.63 -1.34
N GLU A 147 1.21 -10.91 -1.36
CA GLU A 147 1.15 -11.70 -2.59
C GLU A 147 0.12 -11.15 -3.58
N GLU A 148 -1.10 -10.85 -3.09
CA GLU A 148 -2.15 -10.22 -3.89
C GLU A 148 -1.67 -8.89 -4.48
N TYR A 149 -1.10 -8.01 -3.66
CA TYR A 149 -0.51 -6.75 -4.10
C TYR A 149 0.55 -6.95 -5.19
N THR A 150 1.48 -7.90 -4.98
CA THR A 150 2.57 -8.16 -5.93
C THR A 150 2.04 -8.65 -7.27
N ARG A 151 1.05 -9.55 -7.24
CA ARG A 151 0.37 -10.05 -8.45
C ARG A 151 -0.38 -8.93 -9.17
N ASN A 152 -1.16 -8.13 -8.44
CA ASN A 152 -1.93 -7.03 -9.01
C ASN A 152 -0.99 -5.95 -9.58
N LYS A 153 0.09 -5.62 -8.89
CA LYS A 153 1.11 -4.69 -9.37
C LYS A 153 1.79 -5.19 -10.65
N GLY A 154 2.06 -6.50 -10.75
CA GLY A 154 2.61 -7.11 -11.96
C GLY A 154 1.66 -7.05 -13.16
N ASN A 155 0.34 -6.98 -12.92
CA ASN A 155 -0.69 -6.86 -13.93
C ASN A 155 -1.11 -5.41 -14.20
N ALA A 156 -0.78 -4.48 -13.32
CA ALA A 156 -1.13 -3.06 -13.43
C ALA A 156 -0.35 -2.36 -14.54
N THR A 157 -0.87 -1.23 -15.02
CA THR A 157 -0.25 -0.43 -16.08
C THR A 157 0.02 0.99 -15.62
N GLY A 158 1.02 1.64 -16.25
CA GLY A 158 1.35 3.03 -15.98
C GLY A 158 0.49 4.06 -16.71
N GLU A 159 -0.20 3.69 -17.79
CA GLU A 159 -0.77 4.67 -18.73
C GLU A 159 -2.24 4.43 -19.08
N PHE A 160 -2.72 3.18 -19.11
CA PHE A 160 -4.06 2.87 -19.62
C PHE A 160 -4.82 1.97 -18.68
N GLU A 161 -6.04 2.39 -18.33
CA GLU A 161 -6.96 1.64 -17.45
C GLU A 161 -7.72 0.54 -18.19
N TRP A 162 -7.97 0.73 -19.50
CA TRP A 162 -8.76 -0.19 -20.32
C TRP A 162 -7.92 -0.77 -21.43
N LYS A 163 -7.90 -2.09 -21.55
CA LYS A 163 -7.15 -2.80 -22.59
C LYS A 163 -8.05 -3.65 -23.44
N VAL A 164 -7.81 -3.58 -24.75
CA VAL A 164 -8.47 -4.43 -25.74
C VAL A 164 -7.54 -5.57 -26.11
N TYR A 165 -8.00 -6.79 -25.89
CA TYR A 165 -7.28 -8.01 -26.23
C TYR A 165 -8.01 -8.77 -27.31
N GLU A 166 -7.24 -9.30 -28.27
CA GLU A 166 -7.69 -10.35 -29.17
C GLU A 166 -7.42 -11.72 -28.56
N LYS A 167 -8.42 -12.61 -28.62
CA LYS A 167 -8.25 -14.01 -28.27
C LYS A 167 -8.49 -14.86 -29.53
N CYS A 168 -7.43 -15.49 -30.02
CA CYS A 168 -7.45 -16.37 -31.17
C CYS A 168 -6.64 -17.63 -30.83
N ASN A 169 -7.21 -18.81 -31.09
CA ASN A 169 -6.57 -20.13 -30.91
C ASN A 169 -5.91 -20.30 -29.52
N GLY A 170 -6.59 -19.83 -28.47
CA GLY A 170 -6.08 -19.92 -27.08
C GLY A 170 -5.00 -18.90 -26.70
N LYS A 171 -4.49 -18.12 -27.65
CA LYS A 171 -3.54 -17.03 -27.39
C LYS A 171 -4.29 -15.73 -27.14
N LYS A 172 -3.78 -14.92 -26.19
CA LYS A 172 -4.29 -13.61 -25.85
C LYS A 172 -3.25 -12.57 -26.26
N GLU A 173 -3.62 -11.64 -27.12
CA GLU A 173 -2.74 -10.59 -27.64
C GLU A 173 -3.32 -9.22 -27.34
N LEU A 174 -2.51 -8.29 -26.79
CA LEU A 174 -2.90 -6.91 -26.57
C LEU A 174 -2.93 -6.15 -27.90
N LYS A 175 -4.06 -5.51 -28.21
CA LYS A 175 -4.22 -4.68 -29.42
C LYS A 175 -4.10 -3.20 -29.17
N ALA A 176 -4.70 -2.68 -28.08
CA ALA A 176 -4.63 -1.28 -27.72
C ALA A 176 -4.95 -1.05 -26.23
N GLY A 177 -4.56 0.12 -25.72
CA GLY A 177 -4.89 0.64 -24.40
C GLY A 177 -5.62 1.98 -24.49
N PHE A 178 -6.56 2.22 -23.59
CA PHE A 178 -7.42 3.41 -23.55
C PHE A 178 -7.59 3.91 -22.13
N VAL A 179 -7.77 5.22 -21.97
CA VAL A 179 -8.08 5.86 -20.68
C VAL A 179 -9.56 5.70 -20.33
N LYS A 180 -10.43 5.60 -21.36
CA LYS A 180 -11.88 5.51 -21.18
C LYS A 180 -12.44 4.19 -21.69
N GLU A 181 -13.35 3.61 -20.92
CA GLU A 181 -14.03 2.37 -21.28
C GLU A 181 -14.76 2.45 -22.63
N ILE A 182 -15.44 3.57 -22.87
CA ILE A 182 -16.22 3.75 -24.08
C ILE A 182 -15.35 3.67 -25.34
N GLU A 183 -14.19 4.31 -25.32
CA GLU A 183 -13.21 4.27 -26.41
C GLU A 183 -12.68 2.87 -26.67
N ALA A 184 -12.39 2.12 -25.59
CA ALA A 184 -11.98 0.72 -25.68
C ALA A 184 -13.07 -0.18 -26.29
N ARG A 185 -14.33 0.01 -25.90
CA ARG A 185 -15.47 -0.74 -26.44
C ARG A 185 -15.75 -0.42 -27.90
N GLU A 186 -15.68 0.87 -28.29
CA GLU A 186 -15.82 1.29 -29.69
C GLU A 186 -14.72 0.69 -30.56
N TYR A 187 -13.47 0.72 -30.09
CA TYR A 187 -12.34 0.10 -30.80
C TYR A 187 -12.49 -1.42 -30.94
N ALA A 188 -12.90 -2.13 -29.89
CA ALA A 188 -13.17 -3.56 -29.95
C ALA A 188 -14.26 -3.89 -30.97
N SER A 189 -15.35 -3.12 -30.98
CA SER A 189 -16.45 -3.28 -31.96
C SER A 189 -16.00 -3.01 -33.39
N PHE A 190 -15.15 -2.01 -33.58
CA PHE A 190 -14.53 -1.73 -34.89
C PHE A 190 -13.71 -2.92 -35.40
N LEU A 191 -12.84 -3.50 -34.55
CA LEU A 191 -12.02 -4.67 -34.90
C LEU A 191 -12.88 -5.91 -35.20
N GLU A 192 -13.96 -6.14 -34.44
CA GLU A 192 -14.91 -7.20 -34.71
C GLU A 192 -15.57 -7.04 -36.10
N SER A 193 -15.91 -5.81 -36.47
CA SER A 193 -16.48 -5.48 -37.76
C SER A 193 -15.48 -5.73 -38.89
N CYS A 194 -14.21 -5.32 -38.70
CA CYS A 194 -13.15 -5.60 -39.66
C CYS A 194 -12.93 -7.10 -39.86
N ASN A 195 -12.87 -7.88 -38.78
CA ASN A 195 -12.68 -9.33 -38.88
C ASN A 195 -13.84 -10.03 -39.55
N ARG A 196 -15.09 -9.58 -39.32
CA ARG A 196 -16.28 -10.12 -40.01
C ARG A 196 -16.21 -9.88 -41.49
N VAL A 197 -15.80 -8.67 -41.93
CA VAL A 197 -15.64 -8.34 -43.35
C VAL A 197 -14.53 -9.18 -44.01
N ALA A 198 -13.42 -9.41 -43.26
CA ALA A 198 -12.29 -10.19 -43.73
C ALA A 198 -12.49 -11.73 -43.65
N GLY A 199 -13.60 -12.18 -43.08
CA GLY A 199 -13.91 -13.63 -42.97
C GLY A 199 -13.23 -14.33 -41.77
N TYR A 200 -12.60 -13.58 -40.86
CA TYR A 200 -11.96 -14.12 -39.66
C TYR A 200 -12.97 -14.26 -38.51
N ASN A 201 -13.66 -15.39 -38.43
CA ASN A 201 -14.72 -15.63 -37.44
C ASN A 201 -14.20 -16.21 -36.08
N GLU A 202 -12.94 -16.57 -36.00
CA GLU A 202 -12.36 -17.24 -34.81
C GLU A 202 -11.80 -16.27 -33.77
N SER A 203 -11.57 -15.02 -34.14
CA SER A 203 -11.05 -13.99 -33.25
C SER A 203 -12.16 -13.31 -32.44
N LYS A 204 -11.99 -13.26 -31.13
CA LYS A 204 -12.89 -12.56 -30.23
C LYS A 204 -12.11 -11.44 -29.51
N PHE A 205 -12.70 -10.25 -29.49
CA PHE A 205 -12.11 -9.12 -28.75
C PHE A 205 -12.74 -9.00 -27.36
N ARG A 206 -11.92 -8.67 -26.36
CA ARG A 206 -12.37 -8.43 -24.99
C ARG A 206 -11.80 -7.12 -24.50
N VAL A 207 -12.64 -6.33 -23.85
CA VAL A 207 -12.27 -5.15 -23.13
C VAL A 207 -12.10 -5.54 -21.66
N GLU A 208 -10.94 -5.28 -21.11
CA GLU A 208 -10.63 -5.58 -19.71
C GLU A 208 -10.14 -4.32 -19.01
N TYR A 209 -10.68 -4.07 -17.82
CA TYR A 209 -10.13 -3.06 -16.93
C TYR A 209 -8.82 -3.59 -16.34
N VAL A 210 -7.79 -2.75 -16.36
CA VAL A 210 -6.49 -3.05 -15.75
C VAL A 210 -6.12 -1.87 -14.84
N PRO A 211 -6.07 -2.08 -13.52
CA PRO A 211 -5.82 -0.99 -12.58
C PRO A 211 -4.47 -0.33 -12.82
N LEU A 212 -4.39 0.96 -12.52
CA LEU A 212 -3.13 1.70 -12.51
C LEU A 212 -2.24 1.22 -11.36
N VAL A 213 -0.93 1.34 -11.53
CA VAL A 213 0.04 1.00 -10.46
C VAL A 213 -0.22 1.82 -9.19
N SER A 214 -0.63 3.10 -9.33
CA SER A 214 -1.01 3.96 -8.22
C SER A 214 -2.21 3.43 -7.46
N GLU A 215 -3.27 2.99 -8.15
CA GLU A 215 -4.48 2.45 -7.52
C GLU A 215 -4.18 1.18 -6.71
N VAL A 216 -3.37 0.27 -7.27
CA VAL A 216 -2.94 -0.95 -6.57
C VAL A 216 -2.12 -0.60 -5.33
N GLN A 217 -1.27 0.44 -5.41
CA GLN A 217 -0.50 0.93 -4.26
C GLN A 217 -1.41 1.54 -3.21
N ASP A 218 -2.38 2.37 -3.63
CA ASP A 218 -3.32 3.05 -2.75
C ASP A 218 -4.20 2.04 -2.00
N GLU A 219 -4.71 1.02 -2.68
CA GLU A 219 -5.47 -0.07 -2.06
C GLU A 219 -4.65 -0.80 -0.97
N TYR A 220 -3.40 -1.10 -1.25
CA TYR A 220 -2.50 -1.75 -0.29
C TYR A 220 -2.18 -0.84 0.90
N ASP A 221 -2.01 0.47 0.66
CA ASP A 221 -1.76 1.45 1.73
C ASP A 221 -2.99 1.66 2.62
N ILE A 222 -4.20 1.66 2.04
CA ILE A 222 -5.46 1.70 2.80
C ILE A 222 -5.58 0.45 3.67
N TRP A 223 -5.35 -0.74 3.09
CA TRP A 223 -5.40 -2.00 3.84
C TRP A 223 -4.45 -1.99 5.05
N LYS A 224 -3.21 -1.51 4.88
CA LYS A 224 -2.25 -1.38 6.00
C LYS A 224 -2.73 -0.40 7.05
N ALA A 225 -3.33 0.71 6.64
CA ALA A 225 -3.83 1.73 7.57
C ALA A 225 -5.04 1.25 8.38
N GLN A 226 -5.86 0.37 7.81
CA GLN A 226 -7.01 -0.24 8.49
C GLN A 226 -6.63 -1.44 9.38
N PHE A 227 -5.40 -1.95 9.26
CA PHE A 227 -4.95 -3.08 10.05
C PHE A 227 -4.72 -2.67 11.53
N PRO A 228 -5.22 -3.41 12.55
CA PRO A 228 -5.93 -4.70 12.47
C PRO A 228 -7.46 -4.62 12.43
N LYS A 229 -8.10 -3.46 12.33
CA LYS A 229 -9.58 -3.30 12.32
C LYS A 229 -10.27 -4.18 11.26
N ASN A 230 -9.64 -4.35 10.10
CA ASN A 230 -10.18 -5.16 9.01
C ASN A 230 -10.32 -6.64 9.37
N LEU A 231 -9.61 -7.13 10.40
CA LEU A 231 -9.72 -8.50 10.90
C LEU A 231 -10.96 -8.70 11.75
N GLU A 232 -11.24 -7.76 12.64
CA GLU A 232 -12.44 -7.80 13.50
C GLU A 232 -13.72 -7.82 12.66
N ARG A 233 -13.70 -7.13 11.50
CA ARG A 233 -14.81 -7.13 10.55
C ARG A 233 -14.96 -8.47 9.82
N ALA A 234 -13.88 -9.15 9.50
CA ALA A 234 -13.91 -10.46 8.82
C ALA A 234 -14.45 -11.56 9.75
N GLU A 235 -14.09 -11.55 11.02
CA GLU A 235 -14.58 -12.51 12.02
C GLU A 235 -16.10 -12.39 12.24
N ILE A 236 -16.65 -11.17 12.19
CA ILE A 236 -18.10 -10.91 12.36
C ILE A 236 -18.91 -11.41 11.14
N GLN A 237 -18.31 -11.46 9.94
CA GLN A 237 -19.00 -11.92 8.72
C GLN A 237 -19.05 -13.45 8.61
N HIS A 238 -18.25 -14.18 9.38
CA HIS A 238 -18.17 -15.65 9.37
C HIS A 238 -18.72 -16.30 10.66
N ALA A 239 -19.23 -15.51 11.60
CA ALA A 239 -19.92 -15.94 12.81
C ALA A 239 -21.45 -15.87 12.64
#